data_a8694957f6616d34afa2840b11d53cf8
#
_entry.id   a8694957f6616d34afa2840b11d53cf8
#
_cell.length_a   1.000
_cell.length_b   1.000
_cell.length_c   1.000
_cell.angle_alpha   90.00
_cell.angle_beta   90.00
_cell.angle_gamma   90.00
#
_symmetry.space_group_name_H-M   'P 1'
#
loop_
_entity.id
_entity.type
_entity.pdbx_description
1 polymer ?
#
loop_
_entity_poly.entity_id
_entity_poly.type
_entity_poly.pdbx_seq_one_letter_code
_entity_poly.pdbx_strand_id
1 'polypeptide(L)'
;MKFALFGNTYQAKKSAHVIRLLSILKQYNAVVYINREFYDFLVNEQQMDIQAAGVFEGNDFEADMVLSMGGDGTFLKAASYVGNKNIPILGINTGRLGFLADVSPEEMEDTFKDIYNHNYKVEDRSVLQVISNGQPLKGYPCGLNEIAVLKRDSSSMITIHTSINGAYLTTYQADGLVIATPTGSTAYSLSIGGPVIVPHSNTIAITPVAPHSLNVRPIVINDDWEITLDVESRSHNFLVAIDGRSETCREGTRLSIRKADYNIKVVKRPNHVFFHTLRHKRMWGADGRG
;
A
#
# COMPACT_ATOMS: atom_id res chain seq x y z
N MET A 1 -21.29 -15.01 4.13
CA MET A 1 -20.41 -14.03 3.48
C MET A 1 -19.40 -14.75 2.59
N LYS A 2 -19.01 -14.11 1.50
CA LYS A 2 -18.02 -14.57 0.53
C LYS A 2 -16.71 -13.79 0.73
N PHE A 3 -15.62 -14.51 0.94
CA PHE A 3 -14.31 -13.91 1.17
C PHE A 3 -13.33 -14.27 0.07
N ALA A 4 -12.48 -13.30 -0.33
CA ALA A 4 -11.31 -13.55 -1.16
C ALA A 4 -10.05 -13.42 -0.30
N LEU A 5 -9.28 -14.49 -0.19
CA LEU A 5 -8.11 -14.58 0.68
C LEU A 5 -6.81 -14.41 -0.10
N PHE A 6 -6.03 -13.41 0.28
CA PHE A 6 -4.64 -13.21 -0.12
C PHE A 6 -3.71 -13.50 1.06
N GLY A 7 -2.55 -14.08 0.80
CA GLY A 7 -1.58 -14.38 1.84
C GLY A 7 -0.14 -14.15 1.40
N ASN A 8 0.74 -14.15 2.42
CA ASN A 8 2.19 -14.04 2.22
C ASN A 8 2.81 -15.42 2.01
N THR A 9 3.56 -15.59 0.94
CA THR A 9 4.25 -16.83 0.57
C THR A 9 5.66 -16.97 1.15
N TYR A 10 6.19 -15.94 1.83
CA TYR A 10 7.56 -15.96 2.37
C TYR A 10 7.69 -16.46 3.82
N GLN A 11 6.59 -16.79 4.49
CA GLN A 11 6.59 -17.09 5.92
C GLN A 11 6.01 -18.48 6.24
N ALA A 12 6.73 -19.53 5.85
CA ALA A 12 6.38 -20.93 6.07
C ALA A 12 6.00 -21.27 7.53
N LYS A 13 6.65 -20.63 8.53
CA LYS A 13 6.42 -20.90 9.97
C LYS A 13 5.05 -20.44 10.49
N LYS A 14 4.19 -19.83 9.67
CA LYS A 14 2.92 -19.23 10.10
C LYS A 14 1.67 -19.93 9.57
N SER A 15 1.82 -21.16 9.09
CA SER A 15 0.71 -22.01 8.64
C SER A 15 -0.39 -22.19 9.71
N ALA A 16 -0.02 -22.21 10.99
CA ALA A 16 -0.97 -22.30 12.09
C ALA A 16 -2.02 -21.17 12.11
N HIS A 17 -1.62 -19.94 11.74
CA HIS A 17 -2.55 -18.81 11.68
C HIS A 17 -3.54 -18.94 10.51
N VAL A 18 -3.11 -19.54 9.39
CA VAL A 18 -3.98 -19.82 8.25
C VAL A 18 -5.02 -20.87 8.63
N ILE A 19 -4.60 -21.96 9.28
CA ILE A 19 -5.50 -23.01 9.76
C ILE A 19 -6.54 -22.40 10.71
N ARG A 20 -6.10 -21.58 11.65
CA ARG A 20 -7.01 -20.90 12.59
C ARG A 20 -8.01 -20.01 11.85
N LEU A 21 -7.57 -19.20 10.90
CA LEU A 21 -8.46 -18.36 10.09
C LEU A 21 -9.50 -19.20 9.36
N LEU A 22 -9.07 -20.25 8.65
CA LEU A 22 -9.99 -21.12 7.90
C LEU A 22 -10.97 -21.85 8.82
N SER A 23 -10.53 -22.24 10.04
CA SER A 23 -11.42 -22.83 11.05
C SER A 23 -12.50 -21.86 11.52
N ILE A 24 -12.13 -20.60 11.79
CA ILE A 24 -13.08 -19.54 12.15
C ILE A 24 -14.08 -19.32 11.01
N LEU A 25 -13.61 -19.17 9.77
CA LEU A 25 -14.48 -18.95 8.61
C LEU A 25 -15.44 -20.12 8.38
N LYS A 26 -15.00 -21.35 8.63
CA LYS A 26 -15.84 -22.55 8.56
C LYS A 26 -16.96 -22.53 9.61
N GLN A 27 -16.71 -22.08 10.84
CA GLN A 27 -17.74 -21.95 11.89
C GLN A 27 -18.88 -21.01 11.48
N TYR A 28 -18.56 -19.98 10.69
CA TYR A 28 -19.55 -19.04 10.15
C TYR A 28 -20.13 -19.45 8.79
N ASN A 29 -19.87 -20.66 8.30
CA ASN A 29 -20.29 -21.13 6.97
C ASN A 29 -19.90 -20.16 5.86
N ALA A 30 -18.71 -19.57 5.95
CA ALA A 30 -18.20 -18.64 4.97
C ALA A 30 -17.80 -19.35 3.67
N VAL A 31 -18.04 -18.69 2.53
CA VAL A 31 -17.55 -19.12 1.22
C VAL A 31 -16.19 -18.48 0.98
N VAL A 32 -15.12 -19.28 0.86
CA VAL A 32 -13.76 -18.77 0.78
C VAL A 32 -13.15 -19.10 -0.58
N TYR A 33 -12.75 -18.07 -1.31
CA TYR A 33 -11.91 -18.16 -2.50
C TYR A 33 -10.48 -17.76 -2.13
N ILE A 34 -9.49 -18.47 -2.66
CA ILE A 34 -8.08 -18.22 -2.33
C ILE A 34 -7.32 -17.79 -3.60
N ASN A 35 -6.49 -16.77 -3.48
CA ASN A 35 -5.59 -16.36 -4.54
C ASN A 35 -4.67 -17.54 -4.95
N ARG A 36 -4.50 -17.79 -6.26
CA ARG A 36 -3.75 -18.92 -6.83
C ARG A 36 -2.36 -19.07 -6.21
N GLU A 37 -1.58 -18.02 -6.20
CA GLU A 37 -0.22 -18.03 -5.69
C GLU A 37 -0.16 -18.43 -4.20
N PHE A 38 -1.11 -17.93 -3.41
CA PHE A 38 -1.19 -18.29 -1.99
C PHE A 38 -1.71 -19.72 -1.79
N TYR A 39 -2.68 -20.15 -2.57
CA TYR A 39 -3.18 -21.53 -2.54
C TYR A 39 -2.08 -22.54 -2.87
N ASP A 40 -1.34 -22.31 -3.97
CA ASP A 40 -0.26 -23.17 -4.40
C ASP A 40 0.86 -23.25 -3.36
N PHE A 41 1.18 -22.14 -2.69
CA PHE A 41 2.11 -22.12 -1.55
C PHE A 41 1.61 -22.99 -0.40
N LEU A 42 0.34 -22.88 -0.01
CA LEU A 42 -0.23 -23.66 1.10
C LEU A 42 -0.25 -25.17 0.80
N VAL A 43 -0.63 -25.55 -0.41
CA VAL A 43 -0.78 -26.95 -0.81
C VAL A 43 0.58 -27.58 -1.15
N ASN A 44 1.38 -26.94 -2.00
CA ASN A 44 2.59 -27.55 -2.55
C ASN A 44 3.79 -27.40 -1.63
N GLU A 45 3.98 -26.23 -0.98
CA GLU A 45 5.14 -25.97 -0.13
C GLU A 45 4.85 -26.28 1.35
N GLN A 46 3.65 -26.02 1.84
CA GLN A 46 3.27 -26.28 3.22
C GLN A 46 2.56 -27.62 3.42
N GLN A 47 2.25 -28.36 2.33
CA GLN A 47 1.56 -29.65 2.34
C GLN A 47 0.26 -29.66 3.15
N MET A 48 -0.47 -28.54 3.10
CA MET A 48 -1.73 -28.38 3.82
C MET A 48 -2.90 -28.88 2.99
N ASP A 49 -3.83 -29.60 3.61
CA ASP A 49 -5.13 -29.91 3.03
C ASP A 49 -6.07 -28.70 3.19
N ILE A 50 -6.26 -27.95 2.11
CA ILE A 50 -7.03 -26.71 2.09
C ILE A 50 -8.36 -26.93 1.38
N GLN A 51 -9.44 -26.79 2.13
CA GLN A 51 -10.80 -26.75 1.58
C GLN A 51 -11.19 -25.30 1.26
N ALA A 52 -11.26 -24.97 -0.02
CA ALA A 52 -11.72 -23.70 -0.54
C ALA A 52 -12.90 -23.90 -1.49
N ALA A 53 -13.77 -22.90 -1.60
CA ALA A 53 -14.85 -22.90 -2.59
C ALA A 53 -14.33 -22.77 -4.03
N GLY A 54 -13.15 -22.19 -4.19
CA GLY A 54 -12.43 -22.05 -5.46
C GLY A 54 -11.13 -21.27 -5.29
N VAL A 55 -10.41 -21.18 -6.40
CA VAL A 55 -9.14 -20.47 -6.52
C VAL A 55 -9.26 -19.46 -7.65
N PHE A 56 -8.72 -18.26 -7.47
CA PHE A 56 -8.78 -17.18 -8.44
C PHE A 56 -7.39 -16.65 -8.80
N GLU A 57 -7.25 -16.05 -9.97
CA GLU A 57 -6.02 -15.41 -10.44
C GLU A 57 -6.22 -13.90 -10.62
N GLY A 58 -5.17 -13.15 -10.30
CA GLY A 58 -5.17 -11.70 -10.52
C GLY A 58 -6.35 -11.01 -9.83
N ASN A 59 -7.10 -10.26 -10.62
CA ASN A 59 -8.29 -9.53 -10.19
C ASN A 59 -9.63 -10.22 -10.56
N ASP A 60 -9.60 -11.47 -11.05
CA ASP A 60 -10.80 -12.21 -11.45
C ASP A 60 -11.48 -12.86 -10.23
N PHE A 61 -12.07 -12.05 -9.38
CA PHE A 61 -12.84 -12.49 -8.22
C PHE A 61 -13.94 -11.51 -7.84
N GLU A 62 -14.95 -12.05 -7.16
CA GLU A 62 -16.01 -11.32 -6.47
C GLU A 62 -16.07 -11.78 -5.01
N ALA A 63 -16.20 -10.84 -4.09
CA ALA A 63 -16.32 -11.12 -2.66
C ALA A 63 -17.06 -10.00 -1.93
N ASP A 64 -17.64 -10.32 -0.77
CA ASP A 64 -18.17 -9.32 0.15
C ASP A 64 -17.04 -8.59 0.88
N MET A 65 -15.92 -9.29 1.09
CA MET A 65 -14.73 -8.75 1.77
C MET A 65 -13.47 -9.50 1.31
N VAL A 66 -12.37 -8.77 1.21
CA VAL A 66 -11.03 -9.32 0.99
C VAL A 66 -10.32 -9.48 2.33
N LEU A 67 -9.69 -10.63 2.53
CA LEU A 67 -8.81 -10.90 3.68
C LEU A 67 -7.36 -10.90 3.19
N SER A 68 -6.55 -10.03 3.77
CA SER A 68 -5.12 -9.97 3.51
C SER A 68 -4.35 -10.51 4.71
N MET A 69 -3.78 -11.71 4.57
CA MET A 69 -3.05 -12.40 5.63
C MET A 69 -1.55 -12.28 5.46
N GLY A 70 -0.94 -11.36 6.20
CA GLY A 70 0.50 -11.05 6.08
C GLY A 70 0.85 -9.74 6.72
N GLY A 71 1.77 -8.98 6.12
CA GLY A 71 2.10 -7.61 6.52
C GLY A 71 1.46 -6.58 5.59
N ASP A 72 1.85 -5.30 5.77
CA ASP A 72 1.37 -4.20 4.93
C ASP A 72 1.67 -4.44 3.43
N GLY A 73 2.78 -5.08 3.07
CA GLY A 73 3.09 -5.44 1.68
C GLY A 73 2.08 -6.43 1.06
N THR A 74 1.59 -7.41 1.83
CA THR A 74 0.53 -8.32 1.37
C THR A 74 -0.78 -7.55 1.18
N PHE A 75 -1.06 -6.61 2.07
CA PHE A 75 -2.23 -5.73 1.95
C PHE A 75 -2.16 -4.87 0.68
N LEU A 76 -1.01 -4.25 0.39
CA LEU A 76 -0.82 -3.46 -0.84
C LEU A 76 -1.02 -4.31 -2.10
N LYS A 77 -0.53 -5.56 -2.08
CA LYS A 77 -0.77 -6.51 -3.18
C LYS A 77 -2.27 -6.80 -3.34
N ALA A 78 -2.98 -7.11 -2.25
CA ALA A 78 -4.41 -7.33 -2.28
C ALA A 78 -5.17 -6.09 -2.78
N ALA A 79 -4.80 -4.89 -2.30
CA ALA A 79 -5.38 -3.63 -2.73
C ALA A 79 -5.22 -3.38 -4.23
N SER A 80 -4.06 -3.73 -4.82
CA SER A 80 -3.85 -3.59 -6.27
C SER A 80 -4.74 -4.51 -7.11
N TYR A 81 -5.14 -5.67 -6.59
CA TYR A 81 -6.08 -6.58 -7.26
C TYR A 81 -7.54 -6.21 -7.02
N VAL A 82 -7.86 -5.62 -5.89
CA VAL A 82 -9.19 -5.05 -5.61
C VAL A 82 -9.45 -3.86 -6.54
N GLY A 83 -8.47 -2.96 -6.68
CA GLY A 83 -8.63 -1.79 -7.56
C GLY A 83 -9.91 -1.03 -7.26
N ASN A 84 -10.69 -0.73 -8.29
CA ASN A 84 -11.95 0.00 -8.23
C ASN A 84 -13.19 -0.85 -7.90
N LYS A 85 -13.03 -2.12 -7.51
CA LYS A 85 -14.15 -3.05 -7.20
C LYS A 85 -14.96 -2.64 -5.96
N ASN A 86 -14.49 -1.68 -5.18
CA ASN A 86 -15.18 -1.18 -3.99
C ASN A 86 -15.38 -2.25 -2.88
N ILE A 87 -14.57 -3.31 -2.89
CA ILE A 87 -14.62 -4.40 -1.91
C ILE A 87 -13.74 -4.03 -0.70
N PRO A 88 -14.28 -4.06 0.54
CA PRO A 88 -13.50 -3.74 1.73
C PRO A 88 -12.42 -4.82 2.02
N ILE A 89 -11.27 -4.38 2.50
CA ILE A 89 -10.11 -5.23 2.80
C ILE A 89 -9.87 -5.24 4.31
N LEU A 90 -9.82 -6.41 4.90
CA LEU A 90 -9.36 -6.64 6.27
C LEU A 90 -7.91 -7.11 6.27
N GLY A 91 -7.04 -6.39 6.96
CA GLY A 91 -5.62 -6.76 7.11
C GLY A 91 -5.38 -7.55 8.41
N ILE A 92 -4.96 -8.80 8.27
CA ILE A 92 -4.59 -9.68 9.39
C ILE A 92 -3.07 -9.83 9.35
N ASN A 93 -2.37 -9.31 10.37
CA ASN A 93 -0.94 -9.45 10.42
C ASN A 93 -0.55 -10.85 10.92
N THR A 94 0.52 -11.39 10.36
CA THR A 94 1.10 -12.67 10.80
C THR A 94 2.47 -12.49 11.46
N GLY A 95 2.81 -11.24 11.82
CA GLY A 95 4.12 -10.92 12.38
C GLY A 95 4.11 -9.64 13.17
N ARG A 96 4.81 -8.63 12.67
CA ARG A 96 4.83 -7.31 13.31
C ARG A 96 3.58 -6.53 12.93
N LEU A 97 3.00 -5.83 13.90
CA LEU A 97 1.87 -4.94 13.70
C LEU A 97 2.08 -3.99 12.51
N GLY A 98 1.11 -3.96 11.59
CA GLY A 98 1.08 -3.06 10.44
C GLY A 98 0.27 -1.80 10.69
N PHE A 99 0.31 -0.85 9.77
CA PHE A 99 -0.65 0.25 9.70
C PHE A 99 -1.91 -0.13 8.91
N LEU A 100 -1.75 -1.07 7.97
CA LEU A 100 -2.83 -1.61 7.15
C LEU A 100 -3.28 -2.98 7.68
N ALA A 101 -2.33 -3.89 7.94
CA ALA A 101 -2.58 -5.19 8.56
C ALA A 101 -2.42 -5.05 10.09
N ASP A 102 -3.49 -4.69 10.76
CA ASP A 102 -3.52 -4.33 12.18
C ASP A 102 -4.32 -5.29 13.08
N VAL A 103 -4.93 -6.31 12.51
CA VAL A 103 -5.56 -7.40 13.30
C VAL A 103 -4.53 -8.48 13.58
N SER A 104 -4.27 -8.74 14.86
CA SER A 104 -3.38 -9.84 15.26
C SER A 104 -4.06 -11.21 15.17
N PRO A 105 -3.29 -12.32 15.11
CA PRO A 105 -3.88 -13.66 15.10
C PRO A 105 -4.74 -13.96 16.31
N GLU A 106 -4.41 -13.40 17.47
CA GLU A 106 -5.15 -13.56 18.72
C GLU A 106 -6.51 -12.88 18.66
N GLU A 107 -6.62 -11.79 17.92
CA GLU A 107 -7.82 -10.98 17.78
C GLU A 107 -8.78 -11.45 16.68
N MET A 108 -8.42 -12.47 15.90
CA MET A 108 -9.23 -12.93 14.75
C MET A 108 -10.65 -13.32 15.15
N GLU A 109 -10.83 -14.11 16.22
CA GLU A 109 -12.15 -14.58 16.63
C GLU A 109 -13.10 -13.42 16.97
N ASP A 110 -12.63 -12.48 17.78
CA ASP A 110 -13.42 -11.29 18.14
C ASP A 110 -13.69 -10.42 16.90
N THR A 111 -12.70 -10.29 16.02
CA THR A 111 -12.86 -9.52 14.78
C THR A 111 -13.92 -10.12 13.86
N PHE A 112 -13.94 -11.44 13.67
CA PHE A 112 -14.97 -12.08 12.85
C PHE A 112 -16.35 -12.05 13.52
N LYS A 113 -16.42 -12.16 14.84
CA LYS A 113 -17.66 -11.92 15.59
C LYS A 113 -18.20 -10.50 15.35
N ASP A 114 -17.33 -9.50 15.40
CA ASP A 114 -17.70 -8.10 15.09
C ASP A 114 -18.16 -7.96 13.64
N ILE A 115 -17.46 -8.58 12.67
CA ILE A 115 -17.84 -8.52 11.26
C ILE A 115 -19.25 -9.10 11.02
N TYR A 116 -19.53 -10.27 11.56
CA TYR A 116 -20.84 -10.91 11.39
C TYR A 116 -21.98 -10.20 12.15
N ASN A 117 -21.64 -9.43 13.18
CA ASN A 117 -22.56 -8.53 13.87
C ASN A 117 -22.64 -7.13 13.26
N HIS A 118 -21.99 -6.88 12.13
CA HIS A 118 -21.87 -5.55 11.48
C HIS A 118 -21.28 -4.46 12.38
N ASN A 119 -20.47 -4.85 13.37
CA ASN A 119 -19.80 -3.96 14.32
C ASN A 119 -18.36 -3.67 13.88
N TYR A 120 -18.18 -3.02 12.74
CA TYR A 120 -16.88 -2.60 12.21
C TYR A 120 -17.00 -1.29 11.47
N LYS A 121 -15.87 -0.62 11.24
CA LYS A 121 -15.79 0.61 10.45
C LYS A 121 -15.13 0.31 9.11
N VAL A 122 -15.54 1.04 8.09
CA VAL A 122 -14.85 1.04 6.80
C VAL A 122 -14.27 2.43 6.59
N GLU A 123 -12.95 2.50 6.41
CA GLU A 123 -12.23 3.72 6.13
C GLU A 123 -11.86 3.79 4.65
N ASP A 124 -12.20 4.89 4.00
CA ASP A 124 -11.78 5.18 2.64
C ASP A 124 -10.33 5.71 2.65
N ARG A 125 -9.47 5.08 1.85
CA ARG A 125 -8.08 5.48 1.68
C ARG A 125 -7.86 5.96 0.26
N SER A 126 -7.37 7.19 0.12
CA SER A 126 -7.04 7.76 -1.18
C SER A 126 -5.94 6.95 -1.88
N VAL A 127 -6.03 6.91 -3.20
CA VAL A 127 -5.10 6.21 -4.08
C VAL A 127 -4.50 7.23 -5.05
N LEU A 128 -3.20 7.17 -5.29
CA LEU A 128 -2.55 7.94 -6.34
C LEU A 128 -2.54 7.16 -7.66
N GLN A 129 -2.78 7.85 -8.75
CA GLN A 129 -2.63 7.33 -10.11
C GLN A 129 -1.51 8.07 -10.81
N VAL A 130 -0.64 7.34 -11.52
CA VAL A 130 0.35 7.92 -12.42
C VAL A 130 -0.02 7.64 -13.88
N ILE A 131 0.05 8.66 -14.69
CA ILE A 131 -0.15 8.63 -16.14
C ILE A 131 1.15 9.07 -16.78
N SER A 132 1.69 8.25 -17.68
CA SER A 132 2.88 8.61 -18.45
C SER A 132 2.49 9.07 -19.85
N ASN A 133 3.15 10.14 -20.32
CA ASN A 133 3.03 10.57 -21.70
C ASN A 133 3.93 9.69 -22.59
N GLY A 134 3.34 9.02 -23.57
CA GLY A 134 4.04 8.23 -24.57
C GLY A 134 3.99 6.71 -24.34
N GLN A 135 4.65 6.17 -23.33
CA GLN A 135 4.60 4.74 -23.05
C GLN A 135 3.75 4.48 -21.79
N PRO A 136 2.66 3.70 -21.87
CA PRO A 136 1.93 3.31 -20.67
C PRO A 136 2.84 2.51 -19.75
N LEU A 137 2.74 2.76 -18.46
CA LEU A 137 3.40 1.92 -17.45
C LEU A 137 2.83 0.50 -17.54
N LYS A 138 3.73 -0.47 -17.46
CA LYS A 138 3.35 -1.89 -17.44
C LYS A 138 2.78 -2.21 -16.07
N GLY A 139 1.61 -2.78 -16.02
CA GLY A 139 0.98 -3.15 -14.76
C GLY A 139 0.02 -2.09 -14.20
N TYR A 140 -0.28 -2.22 -12.92
CA TYR A 140 -1.28 -1.40 -12.25
C TYR A 140 -0.72 0.00 -11.88
N PRO A 141 -1.22 1.09 -12.49
CA PRO A 141 -0.61 2.41 -12.39
C PRO A 141 -1.02 3.18 -11.12
N CYS A 142 -1.54 2.51 -10.11
CA CYS A 142 -2.04 3.15 -8.91
C CYS A 142 -1.33 2.65 -7.66
N GLY A 143 -1.12 3.55 -6.70
CA GLY A 143 -0.48 3.31 -5.41
C GLY A 143 -1.35 3.75 -4.24
N LEU A 144 -1.48 2.87 -3.25
CA LEU A 144 -2.15 3.17 -1.99
C LEU A 144 -1.22 3.95 -1.05
N ASN A 145 0.07 3.63 -1.07
CA ASN A 145 1.09 4.35 -0.29
C ASN A 145 1.70 5.51 -1.07
N GLU A 146 2.48 5.20 -2.10
CA GLU A 146 3.26 6.22 -2.79
C GLU A 146 3.60 5.86 -4.25
N ILE A 147 3.90 6.91 -5.00
CA ILE A 147 4.58 6.88 -6.28
C ILE A 147 5.93 7.54 -6.10
N ALA A 148 7.02 6.80 -6.34
CA ALA A 148 8.39 7.29 -6.22
C ALA A 148 9.04 7.35 -7.60
N VAL A 149 9.65 8.50 -7.92
CA VAL A 149 10.52 8.68 -9.07
C VAL A 149 11.95 8.66 -8.55
N LEU A 150 12.75 7.70 -9.01
CA LEU A 150 14.07 7.40 -8.44
C LEU A 150 15.13 7.34 -9.54
N LYS A 151 16.36 7.69 -9.19
CA LYS A 151 17.50 7.42 -10.06
C LYS A 151 17.65 5.91 -10.26
N ARG A 152 18.05 5.50 -11.45
CA ARG A 152 18.37 4.11 -11.75
C ARG A 152 19.81 3.76 -11.34
N ASP A 153 20.74 4.67 -11.61
CA ASP A 153 22.17 4.44 -11.43
C ASP A 153 22.68 5.10 -10.15
N SER A 154 23.67 4.49 -9.53
CA SER A 154 24.20 4.93 -8.24
C SER A 154 25.06 6.20 -8.30
N SER A 155 25.60 6.54 -9.48
CA SER A 155 26.69 7.53 -9.62
C SER A 155 26.23 8.97 -9.80
N SER A 156 24.97 9.25 -10.11
CA SER A 156 24.48 10.61 -10.35
C SER A 156 23.08 10.83 -9.83
N MET A 157 22.80 12.04 -9.40
CA MET A 157 21.43 12.50 -9.13
C MET A 157 20.65 12.66 -10.44
N ILE A 158 19.34 12.68 -10.32
CA ILE A 158 18.42 13.07 -11.40
C ILE A 158 17.91 14.48 -11.17
N THR A 159 17.52 15.15 -12.27
CA THR A 159 16.87 16.45 -12.24
C THR A 159 15.38 16.25 -12.49
N ILE A 160 14.54 16.71 -11.57
CA ILE A 160 13.09 16.53 -11.65
C ILE A 160 12.44 17.92 -11.66
N HIS A 161 11.98 18.36 -12.83
CA HIS A 161 11.18 19.58 -12.97
C HIS A 161 9.77 19.29 -12.53
N THR A 162 9.30 19.99 -11.52
CA THR A 162 8.00 19.72 -10.87
C THR A 162 7.08 20.90 -11.03
N SER A 163 5.87 20.65 -11.51
CA SER A 163 4.78 21.61 -11.59
C SER A 163 3.54 21.07 -10.89
N ILE A 164 2.72 21.96 -10.33
CA ILE A 164 1.46 21.65 -9.66
C ILE A 164 0.36 22.46 -10.33
N ASN A 165 -0.69 21.80 -10.84
CA ASN A 165 -1.76 22.42 -11.62
C ASN A 165 -1.22 23.36 -12.74
N GLY A 166 -0.15 22.94 -13.40
CA GLY A 166 0.52 23.70 -14.45
C GLY A 166 1.44 24.82 -13.97
N ALA A 167 1.43 25.19 -12.68
CA ALA A 167 2.35 26.18 -12.12
C ALA A 167 3.69 25.52 -11.70
N TYR A 168 4.79 26.09 -12.13
CA TYR A 168 6.12 25.62 -11.76
C TYR A 168 6.33 25.74 -10.24
N LEU A 169 6.67 24.61 -9.59
CA LEU A 169 7.02 24.57 -8.18
C LEU A 169 8.52 24.77 -7.98
N THR A 170 9.32 23.84 -8.49
CA THR A 170 10.78 23.85 -8.35
C THR A 170 11.40 22.75 -9.22
N THR A 171 12.73 22.80 -9.33
CA THR A 171 13.53 21.73 -9.92
C THR A 171 14.33 21.05 -8.83
N TYR A 172 14.04 19.78 -8.57
CA TYR A 172 14.78 18.95 -7.63
C TYR A 172 16.01 18.34 -8.31
N GLN A 173 17.20 18.55 -7.73
CA GLN A 173 18.38 17.74 -7.98
C GLN A 173 18.53 16.79 -6.80
N ALA A 174 18.23 15.51 -7.00
CA ALA A 174 18.07 14.55 -5.91
C ALA A 174 18.28 13.11 -6.39
N ASP A 175 18.32 12.17 -5.46
CA ASP A 175 18.26 10.74 -5.76
C ASP A 175 16.86 10.31 -6.20
N GLY A 176 15.86 11.12 -5.91
CA GLY A 176 14.48 10.90 -6.32
C GLY A 176 13.49 11.84 -5.66
N LEU A 177 12.21 11.59 -5.93
CA LEU A 177 11.07 12.31 -5.38
C LEU A 177 9.96 11.30 -5.05
N VAL A 178 9.42 11.36 -3.85
CA VAL A 178 8.32 10.49 -3.39
C VAL A 178 7.06 11.31 -3.23
N ILE A 179 6.01 10.89 -3.88
CA ILE A 179 4.66 11.45 -3.78
C ILE A 179 3.82 10.44 -3.01
N ALA A 180 3.43 10.79 -1.79
CA ALA A 180 2.78 9.88 -0.85
C ALA A 180 1.39 10.33 -0.46
N THR A 181 0.46 9.36 -0.37
CA THR A 181 -0.84 9.54 0.28
C THR A 181 -0.68 9.67 1.79
N PRO A 182 -1.71 10.04 2.56
CA PRO A 182 -1.69 9.95 4.01
C PRO A 182 -1.36 8.53 4.52
N THR A 183 -1.84 7.50 3.84
CA THR A 183 -1.50 6.09 4.15
C THR A 183 0.01 5.84 3.97
N GLY A 184 0.60 6.29 2.88
CA GLY A 184 2.02 6.15 2.55
C GLY A 184 2.95 7.05 3.37
N SER A 185 2.41 8.05 4.08
CA SER A 185 3.21 8.95 4.93
C SER A 185 3.98 8.21 6.03
N THR A 186 3.55 7.01 6.40
CA THR A 186 4.22 6.13 7.37
C THR A 186 5.08 5.04 6.73
N ALA A 187 5.22 5.04 5.39
CA ALA A 187 5.99 4.09 4.60
C ALA A 187 7.34 4.69 4.13
N TYR A 188 7.63 4.69 2.84
CA TYR A 188 8.90 5.19 2.31
C TYR A 188 9.10 6.69 2.58
N SER A 189 8.03 7.49 2.45
CA SER A 189 8.06 8.93 2.75
C SER A 189 8.61 9.22 4.15
N LEU A 190 8.22 8.45 5.17
CA LEU A 190 8.73 8.62 6.53
C LEU A 190 10.24 8.39 6.62
N SER A 191 10.76 7.39 5.89
CA SER A 191 12.17 7.00 5.95
C SER A 191 13.12 8.07 5.37
N ILE A 192 12.59 8.96 4.54
CA ILE A 192 13.31 10.08 3.90
C ILE A 192 12.98 11.44 4.52
N GLY A 193 12.35 11.44 5.71
CA GLY A 193 12.05 12.67 6.46
C GLY A 193 10.75 13.37 6.07
N GLY A 194 9.83 12.67 5.41
CA GLY A 194 8.48 13.15 5.15
C GLY A 194 7.63 13.25 6.43
N PRO A 195 6.60 14.10 6.46
CA PRO A 195 5.72 14.26 7.60
C PRO A 195 4.80 13.03 7.80
N VAL A 196 4.46 12.72 9.05
CA VAL A 196 3.35 11.81 9.34
C VAL A 196 2.05 12.55 9.11
N ILE A 197 1.21 12.00 8.25
CA ILE A 197 -0.10 12.56 7.90
C ILE A 197 -1.18 11.61 8.41
N VAL A 198 -2.15 12.15 9.15
CA VAL A 198 -3.28 11.33 9.62
C VAL A 198 -4.15 10.90 8.44
N PRO A 199 -4.71 9.68 8.47
CA PRO A 199 -5.69 9.25 7.49
C PRO A 199 -6.84 10.25 7.33
N HIS A 200 -7.44 10.31 6.15
CA HIS A 200 -8.58 11.21 5.81
C HIS A 200 -8.26 12.71 5.78
N SER A 201 -6.99 13.10 5.68
CA SER A 201 -6.62 14.52 5.64
C SER A 201 -6.73 15.18 4.26
N ASN A 202 -7.13 14.44 3.22
CA ASN A 202 -7.26 14.94 1.83
C ASN A 202 -6.02 15.69 1.34
N THR A 203 -4.84 15.14 1.61
CA THR A 203 -3.57 15.75 1.25
C THR A 203 -2.63 14.74 0.61
N ILE A 204 -1.59 15.26 -0.05
CA ILE A 204 -0.49 14.51 -0.64
C ILE A 204 0.80 15.12 -0.14
N ALA A 205 1.77 14.30 0.27
CA ALA A 205 3.12 14.75 0.60
C ALA A 205 4.06 14.55 -0.58
N ILE A 206 4.86 15.56 -0.90
CA ILE A 206 5.96 15.51 -1.87
C ILE A 206 7.26 15.61 -1.08
N THR A 207 8.05 14.54 -1.08
CA THR A 207 9.26 14.42 -0.27
C THR A 207 10.46 14.08 -1.15
N PRO A 208 11.49 14.92 -1.25
CA PRO A 208 12.70 14.63 -2.02
C PRO A 208 13.57 13.60 -1.30
N VAL A 209 14.22 12.72 -2.09
CA VAL A 209 15.20 11.73 -1.62
C VAL A 209 16.59 12.30 -1.75
N ALA A 210 17.30 12.50 -0.65
CA ALA A 210 18.67 13.02 -0.62
C ALA A 210 18.89 14.23 -1.57
N PRO A 211 18.14 15.33 -1.42
CA PRO A 211 18.27 16.48 -2.31
C PRO A 211 19.63 17.18 -2.12
N HIS A 212 20.18 17.68 -3.22
CA HIS A 212 21.42 18.46 -3.18
C HIS A 212 21.23 19.81 -2.48
N SER A 213 20.07 20.44 -2.67
CA SER A 213 19.75 21.73 -2.06
C SER A 213 19.37 21.58 -0.59
N LEU A 214 20.05 22.32 0.28
CA LEU A 214 19.77 22.36 1.72
C LEU A 214 18.47 23.11 2.08
N ASN A 215 17.91 23.88 1.15
CA ASN A 215 16.72 24.70 1.37
C ASN A 215 15.41 23.95 1.04
N VAL A 216 15.49 22.82 0.37
CA VAL A 216 14.32 22.03 0.02
C VAL A 216 13.82 21.26 1.24
N ARG A 217 12.51 21.27 1.42
CA ARG A 217 11.80 20.52 2.47
C ARG A 217 10.63 19.80 1.86
N PRO A 218 10.14 18.72 2.51
CA PRO A 218 8.86 18.12 2.14
C PRO A 218 7.74 19.16 2.13
N ILE A 219 6.86 19.08 1.14
CA ILE A 219 5.67 19.93 1.03
C ILE A 219 4.42 19.07 1.05
N VAL A 220 3.37 19.56 1.70
CA VAL A 220 2.04 18.94 1.73
C VAL A 220 1.08 19.81 0.94
N ILE A 221 0.36 19.20 0.01
CA ILE A 221 -0.59 19.87 -0.87
C ILE A 221 -1.97 19.19 -0.79
N ASN A 222 -2.99 19.79 -1.39
CA ASN A 222 -4.31 19.17 -1.50
C ASN A 222 -4.26 17.94 -2.43
N ASP A 223 -5.04 16.91 -2.14
CA ASP A 223 -5.04 15.66 -2.91
C ASP A 223 -5.79 15.75 -4.25
N ASP A 224 -6.54 16.83 -4.49
CA ASP A 224 -7.19 17.15 -5.77
C ASP A 224 -6.27 17.87 -6.77
N TRP A 225 -5.03 18.18 -6.38
CA TRP A 225 -4.06 18.82 -7.26
C TRP A 225 -3.30 17.82 -8.11
N GLU A 226 -3.02 18.21 -9.36
CA GLU A 226 -2.23 17.41 -10.29
C GLU A 226 -0.75 17.79 -10.21
N ILE A 227 0.11 16.79 -10.08
CA ILE A 227 1.57 16.94 -10.05
C ILE A 227 2.12 16.47 -11.39
N THR A 228 2.84 17.34 -12.09
CA THR A 228 3.53 17.00 -13.34
C THR A 228 5.03 16.96 -13.10
N LEU A 229 5.68 15.88 -13.55
CA LEU A 229 7.12 15.67 -13.43
C LEU A 229 7.74 15.46 -14.81
N ASP A 230 8.77 16.25 -15.14
CA ASP A 230 9.68 16.03 -16.26
C ASP A 230 11.04 15.66 -15.70
N VAL A 231 11.61 14.53 -16.14
CA VAL A 231 12.83 13.95 -15.54
C VAL A 231 13.97 13.93 -16.53
N GLU A 232 15.12 14.46 -16.12
CA GLU A 232 16.39 14.36 -16.80
C GLU A 232 17.35 13.46 -16.02
N SER A 233 18.04 12.56 -16.73
CA SER A 233 18.97 11.60 -16.14
C SER A 233 20.17 11.39 -17.06
N ARG A 234 21.38 11.38 -16.50
CA ARG A 234 22.60 11.10 -17.27
C ARG A 234 22.62 9.72 -17.94
N SER A 235 21.91 8.76 -17.38
CA SER A 235 21.74 7.42 -17.97
C SER A 235 20.60 7.34 -18.97
N HIS A 236 19.93 8.45 -19.25
CA HIS A 236 18.73 8.53 -20.10
C HIS A 236 17.57 7.62 -19.62
N ASN A 237 17.62 7.17 -18.38
CA ASN A 237 16.61 6.33 -17.76
C ASN A 237 16.44 6.65 -16.27
N PHE A 238 15.23 6.45 -15.76
CA PHE A 238 14.90 6.57 -14.35
C PHE A 238 13.91 5.48 -13.95
N LEU A 239 13.65 5.32 -12.67
CA LEU A 239 12.70 4.35 -12.14
C LEU A 239 11.43 5.06 -11.66
N VAL A 240 10.28 4.48 -11.97
CA VAL A 240 8.99 4.79 -11.33
C VAL A 240 8.61 3.60 -10.49
N ALA A 241 8.52 3.78 -9.18
CA ALA A 241 8.12 2.75 -8.24
C ALA A 241 6.75 3.09 -7.64
N ILE A 242 5.80 2.15 -7.71
CA ILE A 242 4.44 2.29 -7.22
C ILE A 242 4.20 1.21 -6.15
N ASP A 243 4.07 1.60 -4.89
CA ASP A 243 3.96 0.65 -3.77
C ASP A 243 5.03 -0.47 -3.84
N GLY A 244 6.28 -0.11 -4.15
CA GLY A 244 7.42 -1.03 -4.26
C GLY A 244 7.56 -1.79 -5.59
N ARG A 245 6.60 -1.68 -6.52
CA ARG A 245 6.70 -2.24 -7.88
C ARG A 245 7.37 -1.22 -8.79
N SER A 246 8.57 -1.49 -9.30
CA SER A 246 9.35 -0.53 -10.07
C SER A 246 9.40 -0.87 -11.56
N GLU A 247 9.32 0.16 -12.39
CA GLU A 247 9.50 0.12 -13.83
C GLU A 247 10.56 1.15 -14.27
N THR A 248 11.28 0.82 -15.34
CA THR A 248 12.22 1.73 -15.94
C THR A 248 11.52 2.59 -16.99
N CYS A 249 11.62 3.92 -16.82
CA CYS A 249 11.16 4.92 -17.79
C CYS A 249 12.34 5.57 -18.48
N ARG A 250 12.14 6.02 -19.73
CA ARG A 250 13.12 6.78 -20.48
C ARG A 250 13.02 8.27 -20.15
N GLU A 251 14.16 8.96 -20.18
CA GLU A 251 14.20 10.41 -20.16
C GLU A 251 13.26 11.00 -21.22
N GLY A 252 12.65 12.16 -20.91
CA GLY A 252 11.63 12.78 -21.75
C GLY A 252 10.22 12.20 -21.57
N THR A 253 10.06 11.15 -20.74
CA THR A 253 8.72 10.70 -20.31
C THR A 253 8.18 11.68 -19.27
N ARG A 254 7.10 12.37 -19.61
CA ARG A 254 6.37 13.21 -18.66
C ARG A 254 5.43 12.34 -17.84
N LEU A 255 5.46 12.52 -16.53
CA LEU A 255 4.56 11.86 -15.59
C LEU A 255 3.54 12.86 -15.05
N SER A 256 2.27 12.50 -15.07
CA SER A 256 1.20 13.19 -14.36
C SER A 256 0.72 12.31 -13.22
N ILE A 257 0.74 12.84 -12.01
CA ILE A 257 0.34 12.12 -10.78
C ILE A 257 -0.83 12.87 -10.15
N ARG A 258 -1.91 12.15 -9.91
CA ARG A 258 -3.14 12.68 -9.33
C ARG A 258 -3.83 11.63 -8.47
N LYS A 259 -4.79 12.05 -7.68
CA LYS A 259 -5.71 11.14 -6.99
C LYS A 259 -6.51 10.33 -8.01
N ALA A 260 -6.65 9.04 -7.77
CA ALA A 260 -7.54 8.18 -8.55
C ALA A 260 -9.02 8.53 -8.25
N ASP A 261 -9.91 8.15 -9.16
CA ASP A 261 -11.35 8.35 -9.05
C ASP A 261 -12.08 7.38 -8.10
N TYR A 262 -11.30 6.54 -7.40
CA TYR A 262 -11.79 5.57 -6.41
C TYR A 262 -10.87 5.56 -5.18
N ASN A 263 -11.39 5.01 -4.08
CA ASN A 263 -10.67 4.77 -2.84
C ASN A 263 -10.56 3.28 -2.56
N ILE A 264 -9.55 2.87 -1.81
CA ILE A 264 -9.48 1.54 -1.21
C ILE A 264 -10.19 1.57 0.14
N LYS A 265 -11.13 0.65 0.32
CA LYS A 265 -11.88 0.48 1.56
C LYS A 265 -11.13 -0.42 2.53
N VAL A 266 -10.79 0.10 3.70
CA VAL A 266 -10.06 -0.62 4.75
C VAL A 266 -10.98 -0.89 5.92
N VAL A 267 -11.13 -2.16 6.28
CA VAL A 267 -11.91 -2.57 7.46
C VAL A 267 -11.09 -2.30 8.72
N LYS A 268 -11.71 -1.63 9.69
CA LYS A 268 -11.13 -1.34 11.00
C LYS A 268 -12.06 -1.81 12.11
N ARG A 269 -11.48 -2.32 13.19
CA ARG A 269 -12.22 -2.66 14.40
C ARG A 269 -12.81 -1.39 15.05
N PRO A 270 -13.90 -1.48 15.82
CA PRO A 270 -14.57 -0.31 16.40
C PRO A 270 -13.63 0.56 17.25
N ASN A 271 -12.73 -0.08 17.98
CA ASN A 271 -11.81 0.58 18.92
C ASN A 271 -10.43 0.88 18.32
N HIS A 272 -10.26 0.73 16.99
CA HIS A 272 -9.00 1.07 16.35
C HIS A 272 -8.73 2.58 16.42
N VAL A 273 -7.52 2.95 16.90
CA VAL A 273 -7.05 4.33 16.97
C VAL A 273 -5.69 4.44 16.30
N PHE A 274 -5.58 5.22 15.24
CA PHE A 274 -4.34 5.44 14.47
C PHE A 274 -3.13 5.78 15.35
N PHE A 275 -3.31 6.66 16.35
CA PHE A 275 -2.22 7.07 17.23
C PHE A 275 -1.70 5.95 18.12
N HIS A 276 -2.52 4.94 18.43
CA HIS A 276 -2.06 3.75 19.13
C HIS A 276 -1.07 2.96 18.28
N THR A 277 -1.43 2.69 17.02
CA THR A 277 -0.55 2.02 16.05
C THR A 277 0.75 2.82 15.83
N LEU A 278 0.65 4.16 15.71
CA LEU A 278 1.81 5.03 15.54
C LEU A 278 2.81 4.90 16.72
N ARG A 279 2.32 4.98 17.96
CA ARG A 279 3.16 4.82 19.15
C ARG A 279 3.81 3.45 19.23
N HIS A 280 3.03 2.39 19.06
CA HIS A 280 3.54 1.02 19.21
C HIS A 280 4.49 0.61 18.07
N LYS A 281 4.16 0.96 16.83
CA LYS A 281 4.96 0.54 15.67
C LYS A 281 6.22 1.39 15.47
N ARG A 282 6.17 2.69 15.81
CA ARG A 282 7.26 3.64 15.57
C ARG A 282 7.96 4.11 16.84
N MET A 283 7.57 3.58 18.00
CA MET A 283 8.05 4.08 19.31
C MET A 283 7.94 5.61 19.42
N TRP A 284 6.86 6.17 18.86
CA TRP A 284 6.66 7.61 18.74
C TRP A 284 6.60 8.26 20.12
N GLY A 285 7.56 9.15 20.40
CA GLY A 285 7.69 9.82 21.69
C GLY A 285 8.29 8.95 22.80
N ALA A 286 8.75 7.72 22.50
CA ALA A 286 9.49 6.94 23.48
C ALA A 286 10.88 7.54 23.66
N ASP A 287 11.14 8.05 24.87
CA ASP A 287 12.48 8.44 25.31
C ASP A 287 13.23 7.16 25.73
N GLY A 288 14.36 6.85 25.07
CA GLY A 288 15.17 5.65 25.35
C GLY A 288 15.82 5.64 26.74
N ARG A 289 15.32 6.45 27.68
CA ARG A 289 15.76 6.58 29.07
C ARG A 289 14.75 6.08 30.11
N GLY A 290 13.75 5.27 29.66
CA GLY A 290 12.78 4.62 30.53
C GLY A 290 12.96 3.10 30.54
#